data_871c7c9b85c1948e4d63459996d0d41d
#
_entry.id   871c7c9b85c1948e4d63459996d0d41d
#
_cell.length_a   1.000
_cell.length_b   1.000
_cell.length_c   1.000
_cell.angle_alpha   90.00
_cell.angle_beta   90.00
_cell.angle_gamma   90.00
#
_symmetry.space_group_name_H-M   'P 1'
#
loop_
_entity.id
_entity.type
_entity.pdbx_description
1 polymer ?
#
loop_
_entity_poly.entity_id
_entity_poly.type
_entity_poly.pdbx_seq_one_letter_code
_entity_poly.pdbx_strand_id
1 'polypeptide(L)'
;KRQEGRYLSFASGKQRLSIQSGKLGTEPHKGHFTEKQLFVLHWQGQEPKDNEFKVAAGDKYLTSDLSLTKNKSHGASFAIFDNGNGKGHSAQELKSGKFLTLKGDNVTLEKKPSSLKVFAVTL
;
A
#
# COMPACT_ATOMS: atom_id res chain seq x y z
N LYS A 1 -19.22 5.43 -1.03
CA LYS A 1 -19.00 6.87 -1.19
C LYS A 1 -17.52 7.19 -1.15
N ARG A 2 -17.04 7.86 -2.17
CA ARG A 2 -15.63 8.18 -2.24
C ARG A 2 -15.26 9.27 -1.23
N GLN A 3 -14.18 9.05 -0.51
CA GLN A 3 -13.65 10.02 0.42
C GLN A 3 -12.90 11.10 -0.35
N GLU A 4 -13.20 12.36 -0.06
CA GLU A 4 -12.43 13.46 -0.61
C GLU A 4 -11.11 13.57 0.13
N GLY A 5 -10.07 13.98 -0.56
CA GLY A 5 -8.79 14.25 0.05
C GLY A 5 -7.64 13.54 -0.61
N ARG A 6 -6.70 13.14 0.21
CA ARG A 6 -5.44 12.59 -0.27
C ARG A 6 -5.48 11.09 -0.33
N TYR A 7 -5.00 10.59 -1.44
CA TYR A 7 -4.81 9.17 -1.67
C TYR A 7 -3.35 8.93 -1.97
N LEU A 8 -2.91 7.68 -1.78
CA LEU A 8 -1.57 7.28 -2.13
C LEU A 8 -1.63 6.22 -3.23
N SER A 9 -0.65 6.28 -4.12
CA SER A 9 -0.43 5.26 -5.13
C SER A 9 0.98 4.73 -4.98
N PHE A 10 1.15 3.43 -5.16
CA PHE A 10 2.44 2.77 -4.99
C PHE A 10 2.85 2.14 -6.31
N ALA A 11 4.10 2.32 -6.69
CA ALA A 11 4.61 1.81 -7.96
C ALA A 11 6.02 1.26 -7.80
N SER A 12 6.40 0.34 -8.69
CA SER A 12 7.75 -0.16 -8.79
C SER A 12 8.02 -0.50 -10.25
N GLY A 13 9.09 0.06 -10.79
CA GLY A 13 9.40 -0.11 -12.20
C GLY A 13 8.26 0.41 -13.08
N LYS A 14 7.74 -0.45 -13.93
CA LYS A 14 6.66 -0.09 -14.85
C LYS A 14 5.28 -0.49 -14.32
N GLN A 15 5.21 -1.01 -13.10
CA GLN A 15 3.97 -1.50 -12.51
C GLN A 15 3.51 -0.62 -11.36
N ARG A 16 2.21 -0.55 -11.20
CA ARG A 16 1.54 0.20 -10.13
C ARG A 16 0.68 -0.76 -9.33
N LEU A 17 0.71 -0.62 -8.00
CA LEU A 17 -0.13 -1.44 -7.13
C LEU A 17 -1.61 -1.16 -7.42
N SER A 18 -2.40 -2.21 -7.53
CA SER A 18 -3.80 -2.11 -7.92
C SER A 18 -4.63 -3.23 -7.32
N ILE A 19 -5.92 -2.99 -7.18
CA ILE A 19 -6.86 -4.03 -6.77
C ILE A 19 -7.34 -4.76 -8.02
N GLN A 20 -7.10 -6.07 -8.07
CA GLN A 20 -7.49 -6.92 -9.19
C GLN A 20 -8.37 -8.05 -8.68
N SER A 21 -9.63 -8.08 -9.09
CA SER A 21 -10.57 -9.14 -8.71
C SER A 21 -10.63 -9.35 -7.19
N GLY A 22 -10.69 -8.26 -6.44
CA GLY A 22 -10.79 -8.31 -4.98
C GLY A 22 -9.50 -8.67 -4.25
N LYS A 23 -8.37 -8.69 -4.96
CA LYS A 23 -7.06 -8.98 -4.39
C LYS A 23 -6.07 -7.91 -4.80
N LEU A 24 -4.96 -7.84 -4.08
CA LEU A 24 -3.88 -6.94 -4.41
C LEU A 24 -3.09 -7.51 -5.59
N GLY A 25 -2.88 -6.68 -6.59
CA GLY A 25 -2.13 -7.04 -7.79
C GLY A 25 -1.44 -5.82 -8.36
N THR A 26 -1.11 -5.88 -9.64
CA THR A 26 -0.43 -4.77 -10.31
C THR A 26 -1.10 -4.44 -11.64
N GLU A 27 -0.90 -3.19 -12.08
CA GLU A 27 -1.29 -2.72 -13.40
C GLU A 27 -0.15 -1.89 -13.98
N PRO A 28 -0.07 -1.78 -15.32
CA PRO A 28 0.95 -0.93 -15.90
C PRO A 28 0.87 0.51 -15.41
N HIS A 29 2.02 1.11 -15.17
CA HIS A 29 2.15 2.49 -14.72
C HIS A 29 2.04 3.42 -15.91
N LYS A 30 0.82 3.78 -16.29
CA LYS A 30 0.60 4.70 -17.42
C LYS A 30 -0.73 5.43 -17.24
N GLY A 31 -0.74 6.66 -17.75
CA GLY A 31 -1.96 7.44 -17.79
C GLY A 31 -2.45 7.88 -16.42
N HIS A 32 -3.75 8.06 -16.33
CA HIS A 32 -4.39 8.54 -15.12
C HIS A 32 -4.45 7.46 -14.04
N PHE A 33 -4.54 7.91 -12.79
CA PHE A 33 -4.79 7.00 -11.68
C PHE A 33 -6.26 6.59 -11.69
N THR A 34 -6.51 5.29 -11.52
CA THR A 34 -7.86 4.76 -11.37
C THR A 34 -8.14 4.51 -9.89
N GLU A 35 -9.40 4.37 -9.52
CA GLU A 35 -9.77 4.10 -8.14
C GLU A 35 -9.12 2.81 -7.60
N LYS A 36 -8.89 1.84 -8.47
CA LYS A 36 -8.23 0.59 -8.09
C LYS A 36 -6.78 0.77 -7.68
N GLN A 37 -6.18 1.91 -8.00
CA GLN A 37 -4.78 2.22 -7.74
C GLN A 37 -4.61 3.22 -6.60
N LEU A 38 -5.69 3.60 -5.93
CA LEU A 38 -5.67 4.61 -4.89
C LEU A 38 -5.93 3.99 -3.52
N PHE A 39 -5.08 4.33 -2.57
CA PHE A 39 -5.13 3.78 -1.22
C PHE A 39 -5.13 4.89 -0.17
N VAL A 40 -5.72 4.61 0.97
CA VAL A 40 -5.74 5.53 2.10
C VAL A 40 -5.07 4.84 3.28
N LEU A 41 -4.19 5.55 3.96
CA LEU A 41 -3.56 5.04 5.17
C LEU A 41 -4.38 5.49 6.39
N HIS A 42 -4.80 4.52 7.20
CA HIS A 42 -5.47 4.79 8.47
C HIS A 42 -4.47 4.61 9.60
N TRP A 43 -4.03 5.73 10.16
CA TRP A 43 -3.06 5.73 11.25
C TRP A 43 -3.64 5.05 12.48
N GLN A 44 -2.87 4.17 13.09
CA GLN A 44 -3.28 3.40 14.26
C GLN A 44 -2.53 3.78 15.53
N GLY A 45 -1.47 4.59 15.41
CA GLY A 45 -0.66 4.95 16.55
C GLY A 45 -1.31 5.97 17.48
N GLN A 46 -0.80 6.05 18.70
CA GLN A 46 -1.23 7.02 19.69
C GLN A 46 -0.33 8.25 19.69
N GLU A 47 0.90 8.08 19.27
CA GLU A 47 1.92 9.11 19.28
C GLU A 47 2.29 9.51 17.87
N PRO A 48 2.68 10.78 17.64
CA PRO A 48 3.10 11.19 16.28
C PRO A 48 4.25 10.36 15.70
N LYS A 49 5.08 9.79 16.57
CA LYS A 49 6.20 8.96 16.14
C LYS A 49 5.79 7.55 15.74
N ASP A 50 4.59 7.13 16.08
CA ASP A 50 4.13 5.79 15.76
C ASP A 50 3.86 5.71 14.26
N ASN A 51 4.54 4.80 13.59
CA ASN A 51 4.43 4.61 12.14
C ASN A 51 3.69 3.31 11.87
N GLU A 52 2.41 3.28 12.27
CA GLU A 52 1.59 2.10 12.11
C GLU A 52 0.29 2.47 11.44
N PHE A 53 0.04 1.85 10.28
CA PHE A 53 -1.11 2.16 9.44
C PHE A 53 -1.82 0.91 8.98
N LYS A 54 -3.13 1.01 8.79
CA LYS A 54 -3.87 0.05 7.99
C LYS A 54 -4.08 0.66 6.61
N VAL A 55 -3.94 -0.15 5.58
CA VAL A 55 -4.04 0.31 4.20
C VAL A 55 -5.43 0.01 3.69
N ALA A 56 -6.17 1.04 3.35
CA ALA A 56 -7.54 0.91 2.87
C ALA A 56 -7.62 1.11 1.36
N ALA A 57 -8.45 0.30 0.72
CA ALA A 57 -8.81 0.44 -0.68
C ALA A 57 -10.33 0.44 -0.74
N GLY A 58 -10.91 1.62 -0.96
CA GLY A 58 -12.36 1.79 -0.84
C GLY A 58 -12.82 1.52 0.58
N ASP A 59 -13.75 0.61 0.76
CA ASP A 59 -14.30 0.24 2.06
C ASP A 59 -13.63 -1.01 2.66
N LYS A 60 -12.53 -1.46 2.08
CA LYS A 60 -11.85 -2.67 2.52
C LYS A 60 -10.43 -2.37 2.97
N TYR A 61 -9.87 -3.29 3.75
CA TYR A 61 -8.53 -3.15 4.32
C TYR A 61 -7.65 -4.30 3.87
N LEU A 62 -6.38 -3.99 3.62
CA LEU A 62 -5.39 -4.98 3.20
C LEU A 62 -5.04 -5.89 4.38
N THR A 63 -5.02 -7.19 4.12
CA THR A 63 -4.69 -8.20 5.14
C THR A 63 -3.23 -8.64 5.03
N SER A 64 -2.78 -9.46 6.00
CA SER A 64 -1.40 -9.94 6.02
C SER A 64 -1.10 -10.95 4.91
N ASP A 65 -2.11 -11.51 4.28
CA ASP A 65 -1.92 -12.39 3.12
C ASP A 65 -2.21 -11.68 1.80
N LEU A 66 -2.28 -10.34 1.84
CA LEU A 66 -2.46 -9.48 0.67
C LEU A 66 -3.81 -9.65 -0.01
N SER A 67 -4.81 -10.04 0.75
CA SER A 67 -6.20 -10.00 0.32
C SER A 67 -6.89 -8.78 0.96
N LEU A 68 -8.19 -8.68 0.83
CA LEU A 68 -8.96 -7.54 1.35
C LEU A 68 -10.07 -8.02 2.26
N THR A 69 -10.33 -7.24 3.31
CA THR A 69 -11.40 -7.51 4.26
C THR A 69 -12.17 -6.23 4.58
N LYS A 70 -13.47 -6.36 4.78
CA LYS A 70 -14.30 -5.23 5.24
C LYS A 70 -14.14 -5.00 6.75
N ASN A 71 -13.66 -6.00 7.47
CA ASN A 71 -13.47 -5.91 8.91
C ASN A 71 -12.12 -5.28 9.23
N LYS A 72 -12.13 -4.04 9.70
CA LYS A 72 -10.90 -3.30 9.99
C LYS A 72 -10.01 -4.03 10.98
N SER A 73 -10.58 -4.73 11.96
CA SER A 73 -9.79 -5.45 12.95
C SER A 73 -9.00 -6.62 12.36
N HIS A 74 -9.39 -7.11 11.19
CA HIS A 74 -8.67 -8.17 10.48
C HIS A 74 -7.66 -7.61 9.48
N GLY A 75 -7.62 -6.30 9.31
CA GLY A 75 -6.62 -5.65 8.45
C GLY A 75 -5.24 -5.74 9.07
N ALA A 76 -4.22 -5.89 8.23
CA ALA A 76 -2.83 -5.92 8.68
C ALA A 76 -2.35 -4.52 9.00
N SER A 77 -1.39 -4.43 9.91
CA SER A 77 -0.72 -3.17 10.21
C SER A 77 0.58 -3.09 9.43
N PHE A 78 0.83 -1.93 8.84
CA PHE A 78 2.02 -1.66 8.03
C PHE A 78 2.74 -0.42 8.54
N ALA A 79 4.05 -0.39 8.34
CA ALA A 79 4.86 0.81 8.54
C ALA A 79 5.43 1.22 7.19
N ILE A 80 5.44 2.54 6.94
CA ILE A 80 5.96 3.08 5.68
C ILE A 80 7.25 3.85 6.00
N PHE A 81 8.33 3.47 5.37
CA PHE A 81 9.65 4.08 5.62
C PHE A 81 10.22 4.68 4.35
N ASP A 82 10.85 5.84 4.49
CA ASP A 82 11.69 6.41 3.44
C ASP A 82 13.03 5.70 3.49
N ASN A 83 13.46 5.11 2.36
CA ASN A 83 14.72 4.39 2.28
C ASN A 83 15.95 5.31 2.24
N GLY A 84 15.72 6.63 2.10
CA GLY A 84 16.81 7.60 2.03
C GLY A 84 17.45 7.68 0.65
N ASN A 85 18.14 8.79 0.40
CA ASN A 85 18.93 9.01 -0.83
C ASN A 85 18.15 8.77 -2.13
N GLY A 86 16.85 9.05 -2.14
CA GLY A 86 16.03 8.88 -3.32
C GLY A 86 15.77 7.44 -3.71
N LYS A 87 15.96 6.50 -2.79
CA LYS A 87 15.78 5.06 -3.04
C LYS A 87 14.35 4.59 -2.81
N GLY A 88 13.39 5.50 -2.78
CA GLY A 88 11.98 5.15 -2.64
C GLY A 88 11.59 4.84 -1.20
N HIS A 89 10.51 4.09 -1.04
CA HIS A 89 9.94 3.76 0.26
C HIS A 89 9.76 2.26 0.41
N SER A 90 9.73 1.82 1.65
CA SER A 90 9.40 0.43 1.99
C SER A 90 8.11 0.41 2.79
N ALA A 91 7.26 -0.56 2.52
CA ALA A 91 6.05 -0.82 3.30
C ALA A 91 6.22 -2.17 3.98
N GLN A 92 6.35 -2.16 5.29
CA GLN A 92 6.61 -3.36 6.08
C GLN A 92 5.33 -3.82 6.78
N GLU A 93 4.97 -5.07 6.56
CA GLU A 93 3.87 -5.69 7.28
C GLU A 93 4.41 -6.08 8.66
N LEU A 94 3.81 -5.52 9.72
CA LEU A 94 4.43 -5.55 11.04
C LEU A 94 4.41 -6.92 11.74
N LYS A 95 3.43 -7.75 11.43
CA LYS A 95 3.33 -9.07 12.06
C LYS A 95 4.44 -10.01 11.58
N SER A 96 4.70 -10.04 10.28
CA SER A 96 5.72 -10.90 9.69
C SER A 96 7.09 -10.22 9.60
N GLY A 97 7.12 -8.89 9.61
CA GLY A 97 8.33 -8.13 9.38
C GLY A 97 8.76 -8.07 7.92
N LYS A 98 7.96 -8.61 7.02
CA LYS A 98 8.28 -8.64 5.60
C LYS A 98 7.80 -7.39 4.89
N PHE A 99 8.34 -7.16 3.69
CA PHE A 99 8.11 -5.94 2.94
C PHE A 99 7.28 -6.19 1.69
N LEU A 100 6.32 -5.29 1.46
CA LEU A 100 5.47 -5.34 0.27
C LEU A 100 6.33 -5.12 -0.97
N THR A 101 6.27 -6.06 -1.90
CA THR A 101 7.14 -6.05 -3.07
C THR A 101 6.33 -6.32 -4.33
N LEU A 102 6.55 -5.48 -5.36
CA LEU A 102 5.96 -5.67 -6.67
C LEU A 102 7.00 -6.35 -7.57
N LYS A 103 6.69 -7.55 -8.02
CA LYS A 103 7.56 -8.32 -8.91
C LYS A 103 6.82 -8.57 -10.22
N GLY A 104 7.09 -7.73 -11.21
CA GLY A 104 6.34 -7.80 -12.47
C GLY A 104 4.86 -7.60 -12.22
N ASP A 105 4.05 -8.60 -12.51
CA ASP A 105 2.61 -8.55 -12.29
C ASP A 105 2.17 -9.24 -10.99
N ASN A 106 3.12 -9.56 -10.11
CA ASN A 106 2.83 -10.18 -8.82
C ASN A 106 3.15 -9.25 -7.67
N VAL A 107 2.42 -9.40 -6.57
CA VAL A 107 2.66 -8.68 -5.33
C VAL A 107 2.92 -9.72 -4.24
N THR A 108 4.04 -9.56 -3.53
CA THR A 108 4.45 -10.50 -2.49
C THR A 108 4.97 -9.76 -1.26
N LEU A 109 5.13 -10.50 -0.17
CA LEU A 109 5.85 -10.01 1.01
C LEU A 109 7.21 -10.71 1.06
N GLU A 110 8.28 -9.91 1.06
CA GLU A 110 9.65 -10.40 0.99
C GLU A 110 10.44 -9.97 2.22
N LYS A 111 11.50 -10.71 2.52
CA LYS A 111 12.34 -10.40 3.66
C LYS A 111 13.18 -9.14 3.48
N LYS A 112 13.49 -8.78 2.26
CA LYS A 112 14.29 -7.59 1.97
C LYS A 112 13.43 -6.36 1.78
N PRO A 113 13.90 -5.18 2.20
CA PRO A 113 13.18 -3.94 1.93
C PRO A 113 12.94 -3.74 0.45
N SER A 114 11.77 -3.25 0.12
CA SER A 114 11.41 -2.93 -1.26
C SER A 114 11.74 -1.46 -1.54
N SER A 115 11.69 -1.10 -2.82
CA SER A 115 11.89 0.28 -3.24
C SER A 115 10.65 0.69 -4.03
N LEU A 116 9.67 1.23 -3.32
CA LEU A 116 8.42 1.65 -3.92
C LEU A 116 8.44 3.15 -4.17
N LYS A 117 7.88 3.55 -5.30
CA LYS A 117 7.57 4.95 -5.53
C LYS A 117 6.19 5.20 -4.94
N VAL A 118 6.08 6.25 -4.13
CA VAL A 118 4.83 6.62 -3.48
C VAL A 118 4.41 7.97 -4.02
N PHE A 119 3.21 8.03 -4.57
CA PHE A 119 2.65 9.25 -5.12
C PHE A 119 1.47 9.69 -4.30
N ALA A 120 1.43 10.98 -3.96
CA ALA A 120 0.26 11.59 -3.35
C ALA A 120 -0.68 12.03 -4.46
N VAL A 121 -1.91 11.58 -4.39
CA VAL A 121 -2.93 11.89 -5.40
C VAL A 121 -4.07 12.62 -4.71
N THR A 122 -4.37 13.83 -5.18
CA THR A 122 -5.48 14.62 -4.65
C THR A 122 -6.61 14.61 -5.66
N LEU A 123 -7.78 14.25 -5.21
CA LEU A 123 -8.99 14.24 -6.05
C LEU A 123 -9.86 15.45 -5.79
#